data_1feb4ab973eb67a71bdfa84267487be5
#
_entry.id   1feb4ab973eb67a71bdfa84267487be5
#
_cell.length_a   1.000
_cell.length_b   1.000
_cell.length_c   1.000
_cell.angle_alpha   90.00
_cell.angle_beta   90.00
_cell.angle_gamma   90.00
#
_symmetry.space_group_name_H-M   'P 1'
#
loop_
_entity.id
_entity.type
_entity.pdbx_description
1 polymer ?
#
loop_
_entity_poly.entity_id
_entity_poly.type
_entity_poly.pdbx_seq_one_letter_code
_entity_poly.pdbx_strand_id
1 'polypeptide(L)'
;MFKNNDKEALIFSMYKALFSAAVFAMMAILIRIPAVQSFDVSVIQALESVRHPVVTAFFKAVTELGSSGFMLPLMLALTLVLAVYKKAAASLYLYLLFFVERTANEVLKGWIARERPAINPLVHESSHSFPSGHSMNAASIYPFIAYLFLLCIPFFQQRSRALYMWTGLIVGLIGISRMYLGVHYMTDVISGFSLGLALFFIFKKIDEKYPLVRQK
;
A
#
# COMPACT_ATOMS: atom_id res chain seq x y z
N MET A 1 -21.31 22.22 18.22
CA MET A 1 -19.88 22.49 17.97
C MET A 1 -19.12 21.34 17.29
N PHE A 2 -19.53 20.08 17.51
CA PHE A 2 -18.90 18.89 16.89
C PHE A 2 -19.11 18.73 15.36
N LYS A 3 -20.18 19.26 14.79
CA LYS A 3 -20.52 19.10 13.37
C LYS A 3 -19.59 19.80 12.35
N ASN A 4 -18.82 20.81 12.73
CA ASN A 4 -17.90 21.48 11.81
C ASN A 4 -16.54 20.73 11.72
N ASN A 5 -16.01 20.25 12.83
CA ASN A 5 -14.76 19.49 12.85
C ASN A 5 -14.86 18.18 12.03
N ASP A 6 -16.04 17.53 12.07
CA ASP A 6 -16.28 16.30 11.31
C ASP A 6 -16.32 16.57 9.79
N LYS A 7 -16.89 17.70 9.39
CA LYS A 7 -16.88 18.12 7.97
C LYS A 7 -15.49 18.48 7.47
N GLU A 8 -14.70 19.16 8.26
CA GLU A 8 -13.31 19.53 7.91
C GLU A 8 -12.43 18.29 7.79
N ALA A 9 -12.50 17.37 8.74
CA ALA A 9 -11.78 16.08 8.68
C ALA A 9 -12.20 15.25 7.45
N LEU A 10 -13.50 15.26 7.12
CA LEU A 10 -14.07 14.60 5.97
C LEU A 10 -13.52 15.18 4.64
N ILE A 11 -13.51 16.50 4.53
CA ILE A 11 -13.00 17.24 3.38
C ILE A 11 -11.50 16.97 3.21
N PHE A 12 -10.73 17.00 4.30
CA PHE A 12 -9.29 16.77 4.28
C PHE A 12 -8.91 15.35 3.84
N SER A 13 -9.68 14.33 4.25
CA SER A 13 -9.48 12.94 3.80
C SER A 13 -9.74 12.80 2.29
N MET A 14 -10.76 13.49 1.76
CA MET A 14 -11.03 13.51 0.31
C MET A 14 -9.91 14.16 -0.49
N TYR A 15 -9.39 15.31 -0.04
CA TYR A 15 -8.25 15.93 -0.72
C TYR A 15 -7.03 15.02 -0.78
N LYS A 16 -6.75 14.27 0.29
CA LYS A 16 -5.66 13.28 0.28
C LYS A 16 -5.92 12.16 -0.73
N ALA A 17 -7.14 11.63 -0.80
CA ALA A 17 -7.49 10.62 -1.78
C ALA A 17 -7.35 11.14 -3.23
N LEU A 18 -7.87 12.33 -3.50
CA LEU A 18 -7.78 12.98 -4.82
C LEU A 18 -6.33 13.29 -5.20
N PHE A 19 -5.53 13.82 -4.27
CA PHE A 19 -4.11 14.06 -4.51
C PHE A 19 -3.37 12.76 -4.83
N SER A 20 -3.61 11.70 -4.07
CA SER A 20 -3.00 10.40 -4.32
C SER A 20 -3.43 9.82 -5.68
N ALA A 21 -4.70 9.93 -6.04
CA ALA A 21 -5.20 9.54 -7.37
C ALA A 21 -4.57 10.37 -8.49
N ALA A 22 -4.39 11.67 -8.29
CA ALA A 22 -3.72 12.54 -9.25
C ALA A 22 -2.24 12.16 -9.46
N VAL A 23 -1.51 11.81 -8.37
CA VAL A 23 -0.14 11.29 -8.47
C VAL A 23 -0.11 9.98 -9.25
N PHE A 24 -1.05 9.06 -9.01
CA PHE A 24 -1.17 7.83 -9.80
C PHE A 24 -1.37 8.13 -11.29
N ALA A 25 -2.32 9.01 -11.63
CA ALA A 25 -2.61 9.39 -13.01
C ALA A 25 -1.38 10.05 -13.68
N MET A 26 -0.68 10.91 -12.96
CA MET A 26 0.56 11.53 -13.41
C MET A 26 1.62 10.46 -13.71
N MET A 27 1.84 9.49 -12.83
CA MET A 27 2.80 8.39 -13.09
C MET A 27 2.41 7.57 -14.33
N ALA A 28 1.11 7.28 -14.51
CA ALA A 28 0.61 6.55 -15.68
C ALA A 28 0.90 7.27 -17.02
N ILE A 29 1.00 8.60 -16.98
CA ILE A 29 1.43 9.41 -18.14
C ILE A 29 2.96 9.40 -18.26
N LEU A 30 3.66 9.65 -17.15
CA LEU A 30 5.12 9.79 -17.12
C LEU A 30 5.87 8.55 -17.59
N ILE A 31 5.35 7.35 -17.34
CA ILE A 31 5.98 6.10 -17.84
C ILE A 31 6.03 5.99 -19.38
N ARG A 32 5.34 6.87 -20.11
CA ARG A 32 5.39 6.95 -21.58
C ARG A 32 6.54 7.81 -22.09
N ILE A 33 7.19 8.59 -21.22
CA ILE A 33 8.25 9.55 -21.57
C ILE A 33 9.60 8.83 -21.54
N PRO A 34 10.38 8.84 -22.65
CA PRO A 34 11.66 8.13 -22.74
C PRO A 34 12.67 8.53 -21.64
N ALA A 35 12.75 9.80 -21.26
CA ALA A 35 13.63 10.25 -20.19
C ALA A 35 13.27 9.64 -18.83
N VAL A 36 11.96 9.44 -18.52
CA VAL A 36 11.50 8.78 -17.31
C VAL A 36 11.81 7.29 -17.34
N GLN A 37 11.66 6.64 -18.51
CA GLN A 37 12.03 5.23 -18.66
C GLN A 37 13.54 5.02 -18.46
N SER A 38 14.37 5.90 -19.01
CA SER A 38 15.83 5.87 -18.81
C SER A 38 16.21 6.08 -17.35
N PHE A 39 15.53 6.99 -16.65
CA PHE A 39 15.70 7.19 -15.22
C PHE A 39 15.31 5.93 -14.41
N ASP A 40 14.15 5.33 -14.70
CA ASP A 40 13.71 4.09 -14.07
C ASP A 40 14.74 2.95 -14.23
N VAL A 41 15.31 2.80 -15.44
CA VAL A 41 16.38 1.84 -15.72
C VAL A 41 17.63 2.14 -14.90
N SER A 42 18.06 3.41 -14.82
CA SER A 42 19.25 3.81 -14.07
C SER A 42 19.12 3.51 -12.56
N VAL A 43 17.92 3.68 -11.99
CA VAL A 43 17.64 3.32 -10.59
C VAL A 43 17.80 1.82 -10.35
N ILE A 44 17.28 0.97 -11.26
CA ILE A 44 17.43 -0.48 -11.14
C ILE A 44 18.90 -0.89 -11.26
N GLN A 45 19.65 -0.33 -12.21
CA GLN A 45 21.09 -0.61 -12.39
C GLN A 45 21.91 -0.18 -11.16
N ALA A 46 21.60 0.98 -10.58
CA ALA A 46 22.24 1.43 -9.35
C ALA A 46 21.97 0.48 -8.16
N LEU A 47 20.73 -0.01 -8.04
CA LEU A 47 20.38 -0.99 -6.99
C LEU A 47 21.00 -2.36 -7.26
N GLU A 48 21.13 -2.77 -8.51
CA GLU A 48 21.81 -4.00 -8.89
C GLU A 48 23.29 -3.97 -8.51
N SER A 49 24.00 -2.86 -8.75
CA SER A 49 25.43 -2.72 -8.48
C SER A 49 25.80 -2.85 -6.99
N VAL A 50 24.86 -2.62 -6.09
CA VAL A 50 25.04 -2.72 -4.63
C VAL A 50 24.45 -4.00 -4.02
N ARG A 51 24.09 -4.98 -4.85
CA ARG A 51 23.53 -6.25 -4.38
C ARG A 51 24.57 -7.04 -3.59
N HIS A 52 24.15 -7.54 -2.42
CA HIS A 52 24.93 -8.38 -1.54
C HIS A 52 24.06 -9.52 -1.00
N PRO A 53 24.57 -10.75 -0.82
CA PRO A 53 23.76 -11.90 -0.39
C PRO A 53 22.92 -11.65 0.86
N VAL A 54 23.46 -11.02 1.89
CA VAL A 54 22.75 -10.71 3.14
C VAL A 54 21.63 -9.70 2.90
N VAL A 55 21.89 -8.64 2.15
CA VAL A 55 20.89 -7.61 1.81
C VAL A 55 19.80 -8.20 0.91
N THR A 56 20.19 -9.09 0.00
CA THR A 56 19.23 -9.81 -0.86
C THR A 56 18.31 -10.72 -0.05
N ALA A 57 18.83 -11.47 0.92
CA ALA A 57 18.03 -12.29 1.82
C ALA A 57 17.06 -11.43 2.65
N PHE A 58 17.53 -10.30 3.17
CA PHE A 58 16.67 -9.33 3.87
C PHE A 58 15.53 -8.83 2.98
N PHE A 59 15.81 -8.34 1.77
CA PHE A 59 14.75 -7.83 0.89
C PHE A 59 13.83 -8.92 0.34
N LYS A 60 14.29 -10.16 0.20
CA LYS A 60 13.41 -11.30 -0.07
C LYS A 60 12.43 -11.56 1.08
N ALA A 61 12.86 -11.46 2.33
CA ALA A 61 11.96 -11.57 3.48
C ALA A 61 11.00 -10.37 3.59
N VAL A 62 11.50 -9.15 3.40
CA VAL A 62 10.69 -7.93 3.46
C VAL A 62 9.61 -7.91 2.39
N THR A 63 9.91 -8.34 1.16
CA THR A 63 8.92 -8.32 0.07
C THR A 63 7.72 -9.21 0.36
N GLU A 64 7.89 -10.32 1.09
CA GLU A 64 6.77 -11.20 1.48
C GLU A 64 5.70 -10.47 2.30
N LEU A 65 6.09 -9.48 3.09
CA LEU A 65 5.14 -8.65 3.85
C LEU A 65 4.16 -7.90 2.95
N GLY A 66 4.49 -7.66 1.68
CA GLY A 66 3.61 -7.05 0.66
C GLY A 66 2.81 -8.06 -0.17
N SER A 67 3.10 -9.36 -0.04
CA SER A 67 2.46 -10.40 -0.84
C SER A 67 1.02 -10.65 -0.39
N SER A 68 0.15 -11.04 -1.34
CA SER A 68 -1.23 -11.44 -1.01
C SER A 68 -1.26 -12.70 -0.13
N GLY A 69 -0.27 -13.57 -0.27
CA GLY A 69 -0.11 -14.78 0.55
C GLY A 69 0.14 -14.46 2.02
N PHE A 70 0.85 -13.37 2.33
CA PHE A 70 1.06 -12.89 3.68
C PHE A 70 -0.12 -12.06 4.21
N MET A 71 -0.71 -11.22 3.37
CA MET A 71 -1.79 -10.30 3.77
C MET A 71 -3.02 -11.03 4.30
N LEU A 72 -3.45 -12.12 3.65
CA LEU A 72 -4.66 -12.85 4.07
C LEU A 72 -4.52 -13.45 5.48
N PRO A 73 -3.47 -14.21 5.82
CA PRO A 73 -3.22 -14.66 7.20
C PRO A 73 -3.11 -13.51 8.21
N LEU A 74 -2.45 -12.41 7.84
CA LEU A 74 -2.34 -11.21 8.69
C LEU A 74 -3.71 -10.63 9.01
N MET A 75 -4.57 -10.48 8.00
CA MET A 75 -5.93 -9.96 8.18
C MET A 75 -6.79 -10.89 9.04
N LEU A 76 -6.65 -12.20 8.88
CA LEU A 76 -7.33 -13.18 9.74
C LEU A 76 -6.85 -13.06 11.20
N ALA A 77 -5.54 -13.00 11.43
CA ALA A 77 -4.98 -12.81 12.78
C ALA A 77 -5.50 -11.52 13.41
N LEU A 78 -5.54 -10.42 12.64
CA LEU A 78 -6.11 -9.15 13.12
C LEU A 78 -7.60 -9.30 13.48
N THR A 79 -8.38 -9.99 12.66
CA THR A 79 -9.81 -10.23 12.93
C THR A 79 -9.99 -10.97 14.25
N LEU A 80 -9.16 -11.98 14.53
CA LEU A 80 -9.17 -12.71 15.79
C LEU A 80 -8.80 -11.80 16.99
N VAL A 81 -7.78 -10.95 16.81
CA VAL A 81 -7.43 -9.95 17.85
C VAL A 81 -8.60 -8.98 18.09
N LEU A 82 -9.22 -8.46 17.04
CA LEU A 82 -10.38 -7.57 17.17
C LEU A 82 -11.59 -8.27 17.79
N ALA A 83 -11.74 -9.58 17.59
CA ALA A 83 -12.81 -10.37 18.21
C ALA A 83 -12.67 -10.42 19.75
N VAL A 84 -11.44 -10.49 20.27
CA VAL A 84 -11.18 -10.39 21.73
C VAL A 84 -11.72 -9.07 22.30
N TYR A 85 -11.64 -7.99 21.52
CA TYR A 85 -12.21 -6.68 21.89
C TYR A 85 -13.68 -6.52 21.51
N LYS A 86 -14.36 -7.59 21.05
CA LYS A 86 -15.75 -7.58 20.54
C LYS A 86 -15.96 -6.60 19.36
N LYS A 87 -14.94 -6.42 18.53
CA LYS A 87 -14.89 -5.46 17.41
C LYS A 87 -14.55 -6.13 16.07
N ALA A 88 -14.76 -7.45 15.94
CA ALA A 88 -14.42 -8.21 14.72
C ALA A 88 -15.07 -7.63 13.45
N ALA A 89 -16.28 -7.06 13.54
CA ALA A 89 -16.97 -6.47 12.41
C ALA A 89 -16.17 -5.34 11.74
N ALA A 90 -15.27 -4.64 12.46
CA ALA A 90 -14.42 -3.60 11.89
C ALA A 90 -13.48 -4.13 10.80
N SER A 91 -13.14 -5.41 10.83
CA SER A 91 -12.28 -6.03 9.80
C SER A 91 -12.96 -6.21 8.44
N LEU A 92 -14.30 -6.11 8.34
CA LEU A 92 -15.00 -6.26 7.07
C LEU A 92 -14.51 -5.26 6.02
N TYR A 93 -14.33 -3.99 6.41
CA TYR A 93 -13.80 -2.98 5.47
C TYR A 93 -12.36 -3.26 5.05
N LEU A 94 -11.55 -3.90 5.91
CA LEU A 94 -10.21 -4.33 5.55
C LEU A 94 -10.24 -5.40 4.44
N TYR A 95 -11.12 -6.40 4.53
CA TYR A 95 -11.30 -7.39 3.48
C TYR A 95 -11.84 -6.78 2.19
N LEU A 96 -12.84 -5.91 2.28
CA LEU A 96 -13.39 -5.21 1.11
C LEU A 96 -12.30 -4.36 0.43
N LEU A 97 -11.49 -3.62 1.20
CA LEU A 97 -10.36 -2.85 0.69
C LEU A 97 -9.37 -3.74 -0.06
N PHE A 98 -8.99 -4.89 0.53
CA PHE A 98 -8.07 -5.83 -0.10
C PHE A 98 -8.59 -6.36 -1.44
N PHE A 99 -9.86 -6.77 -1.51
CA PHE A 99 -10.44 -7.29 -2.75
C PHE A 99 -10.58 -6.19 -3.82
N VAL A 100 -11.01 -4.99 -3.45
CA VAL A 100 -11.10 -3.84 -4.37
C VAL A 100 -9.72 -3.46 -4.89
N GLU A 101 -8.73 -3.40 -4.01
CA GLU A 101 -7.35 -3.10 -4.37
C GLU A 101 -6.81 -4.13 -5.37
N ARG A 102 -6.98 -5.41 -5.06
CA ARG A 102 -6.48 -6.50 -5.90
C ARG A 102 -7.13 -6.49 -7.29
N THR A 103 -8.45 -6.35 -7.35
CA THR A 103 -9.17 -6.25 -8.62
C THR A 103 -8.73 -5.04 -9.43
N ALA A 104 -8.58 -3.87 -8.79
CA ALA A 104 -8.09 -2.67 -9.45
C ALA A 104 -6.68 -2.86 -10.00
N ASN A 105 -5.78 -3.50 -9.23
CA ASN A 105 -4.41 -3.78 -9.67
C ASN A 105 -4.38 -4.70 -10.91
N GLU A 106 -5.17 -5.77 -10.91
CA GLU A 106 -5.25 -6.72 -12.04
C GLU A 106 -5.80 -6.06 -13.31
N VAL A 107 -6.87 -5.27 -13.17
CA VAL A 107 -7.47 -4.53 -14.31
C VAL A 107 -6.47 -3.52 -14.88
N LEU A 108 -5.82 -2.72 -14.03
CA LEU A 108 -4.87 -1.71 -14.46
C LEU A 108 -3.63 -2.33 -15.10
N LYS A 109 -3.14 -3.46 -14.61
CA LYS A 109 -2.05 -4.20 -15.23
C LYS A 109 -2.39 -4.67 -16.64
N GLY A 110 -3.62 -5.16 -16.84
CA GLY A 110 -4.08 -5.54 -18.17
C GLY A 110 -4.21 -4.36 -19.14
N TRP A 111 -4.67 -3.20 -18.66
CA TRP A 111 -4.85 -2.01 -19.51
C TRP A 111 -3.54 -1.30 -19.88
N ILE A 112 -2.61 -1.19 -18.93
CA ILE A 112 -1.36 -0.45 -19.14
C ILE A 112 -0.30 -1.33 -19.78
N ALA A 113 -0.30 -2.63 -19.47
CA ALA A 113 0.51 -3.70 -20.04
C ALA A 113 2.02 -3.37 -20.10
N ARG A 114 2.56 -2.68 -19.07
CA ARG A 114 3.98 -2.31 -19.02
C ARG A 114 4.84 -3.53 -18.77
N GLU A 115 5.88 -3.71 -19.56
CA GLU A 115 6.88 -4.76 -19.36
C GLU A 115 7.69 -4.52 -18.08
N ARG A 116 8.17 -5.60 -17.49
CA ARG A 116 9.02 -5.56 -16.29
C ARG A 116 10.47 -5.22 -16.64
N PRO A 117 11.28 -4.77 -15.65
CA PRO A 117 12.71 -4.65 -15.83
C PRO A 117 13.30 -6.01 -16.25
N ALA A 118 14.08 -6.02 -17.34
CA ALA A 118 14.81 -7.20 -17.81
C ALA A 118 16.25 -7.22 -17.28
N ILE A 119 16.51 -6.65 -16.11
CA ILE A 119 17.85 -6.46 -15.53
C ILE A 119 17.99 -7.40 -14.32
N ASN A 120 18.50 -8.61 -14.57
CA ASN A 120 18.81 -9.63 -13.57
C ASN A 120 17.79 -9.75 -12.41
N PRO A 121 16.51 -10.04 -12.67
CA PRO A 121 15.50 -10.14 -11.62
C PRO A 121 15.81 -11.31 -10.66
N LEU A 122 15.74 -11.05 -9.35
CA LEU A 122 16.05 -12.03 -8.30
C LEU A 122 14.85 -12.86 -7.85
N VAL A 123 13.66 -12.55 -8.34
CA VAL A 123 12.40 -13.29 -8.14
C VAL A 123 11.60 -13.28 -9.43
N HIS A 124 10.74 -14.29 -9.60
CA HIS A 124 9.89 -14.40 -10.80
C HIS A 124 8.52 -13.82 -10.54
N GLU A 125 8.02 -13.08 -11.53
CA GLU A 125 6.68 -12.49 -11.53
C GLU A 125 6.05 -12.62 -12.92
N SER A 126 4.88 -13.20 -13.03
CA SER A 126 4.25 -13.53 -14.31
C SER A 126 3.35 -12.43 -14.90
N SER A 127 2.97 -11.43 -14.10
CA SER A 127 2.06 -10.34 -14.52
C SER A 127 2.83 -9.09 -14.96
N HIS A 128 2.15 -8.11 -15.60
CA HIS A 128 2.73 -6.83 -15.99
C HIS A 128 3.29 -6.01 -14.80
N SER A 129 4.14 -5.03 -15.11
CA SER A 129 4.89 -4.28 -14.09
C SER A 129 4.06 -3.21 -13.39
N PHE A 130 3.26 -2.44 -14.12
CA PHE A 130 2.57 -1.24 -13.62
C PHE A 130 1.08 -1.50 -13.31
N PRO A 131 0.59 -1.05 -12.14
CA PRO A 131 1.34 -0.61 -10.97
C PRO A 131 1.87 -1.77 -10.13
N SER A 132 2.81 -1.50 -9.19
CA SER A 132 3.34 -2.51 -8.28
C SER A 132 2.27 -2.99 -7.28
N GLY A 133 1.87 -4.27 -7.37
CA GLY A 133 0.85 -4.84 -6.47
C GLY A 133 1.30 -4.93 -5.01
N HIS A 134 2.55 -5.31 -4.73
CA HIS A 134 3.09 -5.32 -3.36
C HIS A 134 3.10 -3.93 -2.73
N SER A 135 3.44 -2.90 -3.52
CA SER A 135 3.42 -1.50 -3.05
C SER A 135 2.01 -1.02 -2.80
N MET A 136 1.06 -1.40 -3.65
CA MET A 136 -0.34 -1.05 -3.53
C MET A 136 -1.00 -1.71 -2.32
N ASN A 137 -0.79 -3.03 -2.12
CA ASN A 137 -1.17 -3.76 -0.91
C ASN A 137 -0.61 -3.09 0.35
N ALA A 138 0.70 -2.82 0.36
CA ALA A 138 1.34 -2.23 1.52
C ALA A 138 0.76 -0.86 1.88
N ALA A 139 0.56 0.02 0.89
CA ALA A 139 0.09 1.38 1.11
C ALA A 139 -1.42 1.49 1.38
N SER A 140 -2.20 0.45 1.11
CA SER A 140 -3.63 0.40 1.44
C SER A 140 -3.88 -0.31 2.78
N ILE A 141 -3.32 -1.50 2.96
CA ILE A 141 -3.66 -2.40 4.06
C ILE A 141 -2.97 -2.01 5.37
N TYR A 142 -1.66 -1.74 5.39
CA TYR A 142 -0.98 -1.39 6.64
C TYR A 142 -1.48 -0.10 7.29
N PRO A 143 -1.73 1.01 6.55
CA PRO A 143 -2.34 2.19 7.16
C PRO A 143 -3.77 1.95 7.65
N PHE A 144 -4.54 1.06 6.98
CA PHE A 144 -5.87 0.71 7.44
C PHE A 144 -5.83 -0.16 8.71
N ILE A 145 -4.88 -1.08 8.83
CA ILE A 145 -4.61 -1.82 10.08
C ILE A 145 -4.23 -0.85 11.21
N ALA A 146 -3.34 0.10 10.95
CA ALA A 146 -2.98 1.11 11.93
C ALA A 146 -4.20 1.94 12.37
N TYR A 147 -5.05 2.34 11.42
CA TYR A 147 -6.32 3.02 11.72
C TYR A 147 -7.24 2.17 12.61
N LEU A 148 -7.42 0.87 12.31
CA LEU A 148 -8.22 -0.03 13.13
C LEU A 148 -7.63 -0.21 14.54
N PHE A 149 -6.31 -0.27 14.69
CA PHE A 149 -5.66 -0.32 15.99
C PHE A 149 -5.95 0.93 16.81
N LEU A 150 -5.86 2.12 16.21
CA LEU A 150 -6.20 3.37 16.89
C LEU A 150 -7.67 3.45 17.27
N LEU A 151 -8.56 2.93 16.43
CA LEU A 151 -10.00 2.92 16.67
C LEU A 151 -10.39 1.92 17.77
N CYS A 152 -9.77 0.75 17.78
CA CYS A 152 -10.25 -0.41 18.53
C CYS A 152 -9.46 -0.73 19.78
N ILE A 153 -8.19 -0.35 19.86
CA ILE A 153 -7.27 -0.78 20.92
C ILE A 153 -6.73 0.44 21.69
N PRO A 154 -7.13 0.64 22.98
CA PRO A 154 -6.75 1.83 23.75
C PRO A 154 -5.24 2.05 23.85
N PHE A 155 -4.45 0.98 23.91
CA PHE A 155 -2.99 1.06 23.98
C PHE A 155 -2.36 1.88 22.86
N PHE A 156 -2.91 1.82 21.63
CA PHE A 156 -2.35 2.53 20.47
C PHE A 156 -2.80 3.98 20.38
N GLN A 157 -3.89 4.38 21.03
CA GLN A 157 -4.44 5.74 20.92
C GLN A 157 -3.43 6.83 21.31
N GLN A 158 -2.64 6.58 22.35
CA GLN A 158 -1.59 7.51 22.80
C GLN A 158 -0.28 7.41 22.00
N ARG A 159 -0.18 6.46 21.07
CA ARG A 159 1.03 6.13 20.29
C ARG A 159 0.85 6.31 18.78
N SER A 160 -0.12 7.12 18.38
CA SER A 160 -0.49 7.27 16.97
C SER A 160 0.67 7.66 16.05
N ARG A 161 1.54 8.59 16.49
CA ARG A 161 2.73 9.01 15.72
C ARG A 161 3.70 7.86 15.48
N ALA A 162 4.04 7.11 16.52
CA ALA A 162 4.93 5.97 16.41
C ALA A 162 4.33 4.89 15.51
N LEU A 163 3.04 4.59 15.66
CA LEU A 163 2.34 3.60 14.85
C LEU A 163 2.39 3.94 13.36
N TYR A 164 2.05 5.18 12.99
CA TYR A 164 2.11 5.61 11.57
C TYR A 164 3.55 5.71 11.05
N MET A 165 4.51 6.07 11.89
CA MET A 165 5.94 6.08 11.52
C MET A 165 6.42 4.67 11.16
N TRP A 166 6.13 3.67 11.99
CA TRP A 166 6.48 2.27 11.72
C TRP A 166 5.74 1.72 10.50
N THR A 167 4.47 2.08 10.35
CA THR A 167 3.68 1.76 9.14
C THR A 167 4.35 2.31 7.89
N GLY A 168 4.75 3.58 7.90
CA GLY A 168 5.44 4.20 6.77
C GLY A 168 6.79 3.55 6.46
N LEU A 169 7.54 3.17 7.50
CA LEU A 169 8.81 2.45 7.33
C LEU A 169 8.61 1.09 6.65
N ILE A 170 7.65 0.29 7.12
CA ILE A 170 7.34 -1.02 6.51
C ILE A 170 6.91 -0.85 5.04
N VAL A 171 5.99 0.08 4.77
CA VAL A 171 5.53 0.37 3.41
C VAL A 171 6.69 0.78 2.51
N GLY A 172 7.55 1.68 2.98
CA GLY A 172 8.74 2.13 2.25
C GLY A 172 9.71 0.99 1.94
N LEU A 173 10.01 0.16 2.94
CA LEU A 173 10.89 -1.00 2.78
C LEU A 173 10.33 -2.01 1.77
N ILE A 174 9.02 -2.28 1.78
CA ILE A 174 8.37 -3.14 0.78
C ILE A 174 8.55 -2.56 -0.62
N GLY A 175 8.33 -1.26 -0.83
CA GLY A 175 8.55 -0.65 -2.14
C GLY A 175 10.00 -0.70 -2.60
N ILE A 176 10.96 -0.40 -1.71
CA ILE A 176 12.39 -0.51 -2.01
C ILE A 176 12.76 -1.96 -2.39
N SER A 177 12.21 -2.95 -1.69
CA SER A 177 12.46 -4.36 -1.99
C SER A 177 12.10 -4.73 -3.43
N ARG A 178 11.00 -4.15 -3.98
CA ARG A 178 10.55 -4.46 -5.35
C ARG A 178 11.53 -3.95 -6.42
N MET A 179 12.12 -2.77 -6.16
CA MET A 179 13.16 -2.21 -7.04
C MET A 179 14.48 -2.97 -6.89
N TYR A 180 14.91 -3.24 -5.66
CA TYR A 180 16.14 -3.99 -5.37
C TYR A 180 16.13 -5.40 -5.97
N LEU A 181 14.98 -6.08 -5.90
CA LEU A 181 14.80 -7.41 -6.50
C LEU A 181 14.67 -7.37 -8.03
N GLY A 182 14.64 -6.18 -8.65
CA GLY A 182 14.65 -6.01 -10.09
C GLY A 182 13.34 -6.35 -10.79
N VAL A 183 12.20 -6.30 -10.09
CA VAL A 183 10.89 -6.71 -10.64
C VAL A 183 9.94 -5.55 -10.91
N HIS A 184 10.21 -4.36 -10.39
CA HIS A 184 9.44 -3.15 -10.61
C HIS A 184 10.33 -1.93 -10.75
N TYR A 185 9.95 -1.01 -11.62
CA TYR A 185 10.54 0.32 -11.73
C TYR A 185 10.11 1.22 -10.56
N MET A 186 10.85 2.30 -10.34
CA MET A 186 10.51 3.28 -9.29
C MET A 186 9.13 3.89 -9.52
N THR A 187 8.79 4.22 -10.76
CA THR A 187 7.47 4.75 -11.13
C THR A 187 6.33 3.76 -10.86
N ASP A 188 6.55 2.44 -11.00
CA ASP A 188 5.55 1.42 -10.65
C ASP A 188 5.29 1.39 -9.14
N VAL A 189 6.35 1.54 -8.34
CA VAL A 189 6.28 1.57 -6.87
C VAL A 189 5.54 2.81 -6.39
N ILE A 190 5.89 3.99 -6.90
CA ILE A 190 5.20 5.26 -6.57
C ILE A 190 3.73 5.19 -6.96
N SER A 191 3.41 4.64 -8.12
CA SER A 191 2.03 4.43 -8.57
C SER A 191 1.26 3.50 -7.64
N GLY A 192 1.88 2.38 -7.25
CA GLY A 192 1.29 1.44 -6.29
C GLY A 192 1.00 2.11 -4.95
N PHE A 193 1.96 2.86 -4.40
CA PHE A 193 1.75 3.62 -3.17
C PHE A 193 0.63 4.65 -3.31
N SER A 194 0.62 5.39 -4.39
CA SER A 194 -0.37 6.45 -4.60
C SER A 194 -1.79 5.89 -4.70
N LEU A 195 -2.00 4.85 -5.49
CA LEU A 195 -3.32 4.23 -5.62
C LEU A 195 -3.74 3.51 -4.34
N GLY A 196 -2.81 2.82 -3.67
CA GLY A 196 -3.06 2.20 -2.37
C GLY A 196 -3.50 3.21 -1.31
N LEU A 197 -2.81 4.37 -1.21
CA LEU A 197 -3.20 5.45 -0.30
C LEU A 197 -4.54 6.08 -0.67
N ALA A 198 -4.84 6.25 -1.96
CA ALA A 198 -6.15 6.75 -2.39
C ALA A 198 -7.27 5.83 -1.89
N LEU A 199 -7.13 4.52 -2.09
CA LEU A 199 -8.09 3.52 -1.60
C LEU A 199 -8.18 3.51 -0.07
N PHE A 200 -7.05 3.58 0.63
CA PHE A 200 -7.04 3.71 2.10
C PHE A 200 -7.89 4.90 2.57
N PHE A 201 -7.68 6.10 2.01
CA PHE A 201 -8.45 7.28 2.42
C PHE A 201 -9.93 7.17 2.09
N ILE A 202 -10.29 6.54 0.96
CA ILE A 202 -11.68 6.27 0.59
C ILE A 202 -12.34 5.33 1.59
N PHE A 203 -11.71 4.19 1.89
CA PHE A 203 -12.27 3.19 2.81
C PHE A 203 -12.30 3.68 4.26
N LYS A 204 -11.28 4.42 4.70
CA LYS A 204 -11.32 5.10 5.99
C LYS A 204 -12.53 6.03 6.09
N LYS A 205 -12.82 6.80 5.03
CA LYS A 205 -13.97 7.67 4.99
C LYS A 205 -15.30 6.90 4.98
N ILE A 206 -15.37 5.76 4.30
CA ILE A 206 -16.55 4.89 4.32
C ILE A 206 -16.81 4.41 5.75
N ASP A 207 -15.78 3.93 6.45
CA ASP A 207 -15.91 3.48 7.85
C ASP A 207 -16.31 4.63 8.79
N GLU A 208 -15.74 5.82 8.64
CA GLU A 208 -16.12 7.02 9.41
C GLU A 208 -17.60 7.40 9.21
N LYS A 209 -18.13 7.24 7.99
CA LYS A 209 -19.53 7.56 7.66
C LYS A 209 -20.51 6.45 8.06
N TYR A 210 -20.09 5.20 7.93
CA TYR A 210 -20.89 4.00 8.18
C TYR A 210 -20.14 3.05 9.14
N PRO A 211 -19.89 3.45 10.39
CA PRO A 211 -19.05 2.70 11.30
C PRO A 211 -19.66 1.34 11.64
N LEU A 212 -18.90 0.26 11.40
CA LEU A 212 -19.29 -1.09 11.79
C LEU A 212 -19.13 -1.33 13.31
N VAL A 213 -18.34 -0.48 13.95
CA VAL A 213 -18.15 -0.49 15.41
C VAL A 213 -18.39 0.92 15.94
N ARG A 214 -19.40 1.08 16.77
CA ARG A 214 -19.67 2.36 17.45
C ARG A 214 -18.53 2.67 18.43
N GLN A 215 -18.00 3.87 18.37
CA GLN A 215 -17.18 4.43 19.44
C GLN A 215 -18.12 4.65 20.65
N LYS A 216 -17.78 4.08 21.80
CA LYS A 216 -18.47 4.38 23.07
C LYS A 216 -17.92 5.68 23.64
#